data_cd1c377aed3d9b963982ef88336712c0
#
_entry.id   cd1c377aed3d9b963982ef88336712c0
#
_cell.length_a   1.000
_cell.length_b   1.000
_cell.length_c   1.000
_cell.angle_alpha   90.00
_cell.angle_beta   90.00
_cell.angle_gamma   90.00
#
_symmetry.space_group_name_H-M   'P 1'
#
loop_
_entity.id
_entity.type
_entity.pdbx_description
1 polymer ?
#
loop_
_entity_poly.entity_id
_entity_poly.type
_entity_poly.pdbx_seq_one_letter_code
_entity_poly.pdbx_strand_id
1 'polypeptide(L)'
;RNGQIVKHFRMSPWTTALSHTTATGTFHTDINTADTPPAATIMQCLDPDPDAPRHGQLRVALVGNLLEELESSKEKEALRFLMDDRVTMLNETSPDGWSGRIIDDGGIRFHAESLRAAQRRYGSNPPDMESCLTAINNAALVVSTPINLASGEILIVSNRRALHQRGACSVRFREYPRVFDSRRVAVLHTLEEPA
;
A
#
# COMPACT_ATOMS: atom_id res chain seq x y z
N ARG A 1 -13.30 -15.95 -13.81
CA ARG A 1 -12.79 -15.35 -12.55
C ARG A 1 -13.29 -16.25 -11.43
N ASN A 2 -12.38 -16.94 -10.73
CA ASN A 2 -12.74 -17.69 -9.54
C ASN A 2 -13.26 -16.67 -8.51
N GLY A 3 -14.50 -16.83 -8.08
CA GLY A 3 -15.20 -15.93 -7.17
C GLY A 3 -14.64 -15.86 -5.74
N GLN A 4 -13.33 -15.92 -5.60
CA GLN A 4 -12.66 -15.80 -4.32
C GLN A 4 -12.59 -14.31 -3.94
N ILE A 5 -13.53 -13.89 -3.10
CA ILE A 5 -13.67 -12.53 -2.61
C ILE A 5 -12.56 -12.21 -1.60
N VAL A 6 -12.12 -13.21 -0.81
CA VAL A 6 -11.10 -13.06 0.24
C VAL A 6 -9.76 -13.59 -0.24
N LYS A 7 -8.72 -12.76 -0.14
CA LYS A 7 -7.33 -13.14 -0.43
C LYS A 7 -6.60 -13.42 0.87
N HIS A 8 -5.80 -14.48 0.89
CA HIS A 8 -4.96 -14.84 2.03
C HIS A 8 -3.50 -14.52 1.74
N PHE A 9 -2.87 -13.79 2.63
CA PHE A 9 -1.45 -13.45 2.55
C PHE A 9 -0.72 -14.08 3.74
N ARG A 10 0.36 -14.80 3.45
CA ARG A 10 1.29 -15.34 4.44
C ARG A 10 2.68 -14.79 4.12
N MET A 11 3.35 -14.25 5.12
CA MET A 11 4.70 -13.75 4.94
C MET A 11 5.69 -14.92 4.83
N SER A 12 6.67 -14.77 3.93
CA SER A 12 7.65 -15.81 3.65
C SER A 12 9.02 -15.19 3.40
N PRO A 13 10.09 -15.78 3.93
CA PRO A 13 11.47 -15.36 3.64
C PRO A 13 11.96 -15.81 2.26
N TRP A 14 11.17 -16.63 1.56
CA TRP A 14 11.55 -17.26 0.29
C TRP A 14 10.97 -16.59 -0.95
N THR A 15 10.41 -15.39 -0.80
CA THR A 15 9.78 -14.68 -1.93
C THR A 15 10.20 -13.23 -1.98
N THR A 16 10.28 -12.69 -3.17
CA THR A 16 10.44 -11.25 -3.45
C THR A 16 9.13 -10.58 -3.80
N ALA A 17 8.02 -11.34 -3.88
CA ALA A 17 6.70 -10.77 -4.15
C ALA A 17 6.30 -9.81 -3.02
N LEU A 18 6.05 -8.53 -3.35
CA LEU A 18 5.84 -7.45 -2.39
C LEU A 18 4.79 -7.77 -1.33
N SER A 19 3.70 -8.43 -1.71
CA SER A 19 2.61 -8.79 -0.80
C SER A 19 2.94 -9.93 0.17
N HIS A 20 4.00 -10.70 -0.07
CA HIS A 20 4.37 -11.88 0.70
C HIS A 20 5.78 -11.81 1.31
N THR A 21 6.60 -10.84 0.93
CA THR A 21 7.96 -10.68 1.48
C THR A 21 7.94 -10.25 2.95
N THR A 22 9.00 -10.55 3.67
CA THR A 22 9.22 -10.06 5.04
C THR A 22 9.70 -8.61 5.11
N ALA A 23 10.10 -8.01 3.99
CA ALA A 23 10.53 -6.62 3.94
C ALA A 23 9.35 -5.64 4.20
N THR A 24 9.68 -4.43 4.62
CA THR A 24 8.70 -3.34 4.73
C THR A 24 8.09 -3.03 3.37
N GLY A 25 6.77 -2.94 3.29
CA GLY A 25 6.06 -2.45 2.11
C GLY A 25 6.15 -0.92 1.98
N THR A 26 5.71 -0.40 0.85
CA THR A 26 5.52 1.04 0.63
C THR A 26 4.12 1.47 1.03
N PHE A 27 3.92 2.77 1.34
CA PHE A 27 2.58 3.32 1.46
C PHE A 27 1.86 3.26 0.12
N HIS A 28 0.61 2.80 0.13
CA HIS A 28 -0.17 2.63 -1.11
C HIS A 28 -1.67 2.56 -0.87
N THR A 29 -2.42 2.61 -1.96
CA THR A 29 -3.81 2.16 -2.07
C THR A 29 -3.86 0.86 -2.85
N ASP A 30 -4.82 0.00 -2.54
CA ASP A 30 -4.99 -1.30 -3.22
C ASP A 30 -5.65 -1.15 -4.59
N ILE A 31 -5.29 -2.06 -5.52
CA ILE A 31 -5.88 -2.21 -6.86
C ILE A 31 -5.89 -0.86 -7.62
N ASN A 32 -4.81 -0.14 -7.49
CA ASN A 32 -4.64 1.23 -8.01
C ASN A 32 -4.69 1.36 -9.53
N THR A 33 -4.54 0.28 -10.29
CA THR A 33 -4.61 0.28 -11.76
C THR A 33 -5.98 -0.11 -12.32
N ALA A 34 -6.94 -0.49 -11.49
CA ALA A 34 -8.30 -0.79 -11.94
C ALA A 34 -9.06 0.49 -12.32
N ASP A 35 -10.01 0.38 -13.26
CA ASP A 35 -10.89 1.50 -13.63
C ASP A 35 -11.63 2.02 -12.39
N THR A 36 -12.17 1.12 -11.60
CA THR A 36 -12.82 1.43 -10.33
C THR A 36 -12.07 0.74 -9.19
N PRO A 37 -11.21 1.46 -8.44
CA PRO A 37 -10.57 0.93 -7.24
C PRO A 37 -11.60 0.64 -6.14
N PRO A 38 -11.31 -0.30 -5.24
CA PRO A 38 -12.19 -0.56 -4.10
C PRO A 38 -12.35 0.67 -3.20
N ALA A 39 -13.51 0.79 -2.57
CA ALA A 39 -13.78 1.88 -1.62
C ALA A 39 -13.02 1.68 -0.30
N ALA A 40 -12.92 0.44 0.17
CA ALA A 40 -12.18 0.10 1.37
C ALA A 40 -11.45 -1.24 1.24
N THR A 41 -10.35 -1.35 1.98
CA THR A 41 -9.62 -2.59 2.24
C THR A 41 -9.91 -3.04 3.67
N ILE A 42 -10.38 -4.27 3.82
CA ILE A 42 -10.66 -4.91 5.11
C ILE A 42 -9.58 -5.97 5.33
N MET A 43 -8.82 -5.85 6.40
CA MET A 43 -7.73 -6.75 6.75
C MET A 43 -8.02 -7.43 8.08
N GLN A 44 -8.13 -8.75 8.09
CA GLN A 44 -8.24 -9.54 9.32
C GLN A 44 -6.91 -10.19 9.63
N CYS A 45 -6.42 -10.02 10.85
CA CYS A 45 -5.27 -10.75 11.36
C CYS A 45 -5.68 -12.19 11.68
N LEU A 46 -5.12 -13.15 10.96
CA LEU A 46 -5.31 -14.58 11.27
C LEU A 46 -4.25 -15.05 12.27
N ASP A 47 -2.98 -14.75 11.97
CA ASP A 47 -1.87 -14.94 12.89
C ASP A 47 -1.04 -13.66 12.95
N PRO A 48 -0.78 -13.12 14.13
CA PRO A 48 0.12 -11.99 14.32
C PRO A 48 1.56 -12.37 13.97
N ASP A 49 2.40 -11.37 13.81
CA ASP A 49 3.83 -11.60 13.60
C ASP A 49 4.45 -12.29 14.82
N PRO A 50 5.34 -13.29 14.63
CA PRO A 50 5.97 -14.01 15.74
C PRO A 50 6.79 -13.13 16.68
N ASP A 51 7.21 -11.94 16.25
CA ASP A 51 7.94 -10.94 17.04
C ASP A 51 7.14 -9.64 17.24
N ALA A 52 5.81 -9.73 17.23
CA ALA A 52 4.96 -8.59 17.57
C ALA A 52 5.24 -8.11 19.02
N PRO A 53 5.19 -6.79 19.29
CA PRO A 53 4.81 -5.69 18.39
C PRO A 53 5.97 -5.10 17.58
N ARG A 54 7.20 -5.61 17.68
CA ARG A 54 8.36 -5.06 16.94
C ARG A 54 8.24 -5.19 15.43
N HIS A 55 7.61 -6.29 14.98
CA HIS A 55 7.41 -6.60 13.58
C HIS A 55 5.92 -6.79 13.26
N GLY A 56 5.57 -6.76 11.99
CA GLY A 56 4.20 -7.02 11.52
C GLY A 56 3.22 -5.86 11.70
N GLN A 57 3.67 -4.69 12.15
CA GLN A 57 2.82 -3.51 12.28
C GLN A 57 2.22 -3.11 10.93
N LEU A 58 0.98 -2.63 10.97
CA LEU A 58 0.38 -1.85 9.90
C LEU A 58 0.55 -0.37 10.22
N ARG A 59 0.57 0.47 9.19
CA ARG A 59 0.53 1.92 9.32
C ARG A 59 -0.55 2.47 8.41
N VAL A 60 -1.25 3.49 8.88
CA VAL A 60 -2.28 4.20 8.12
C VAL A 60 -2.00 5.69 8.21
N ALA A 61 -1.86 6.34 7.06
CA ALA A 61 -1.68 7.77 6.90
C ALA A 61 -2.92 8.35 6.21
N LEU A 62 -3.65 9.22 6.91
CA LEU A 62 -4.79 9.92 6.32
C LEU A 62 -4.28 10.96 5.30
N VAL A 63 -4.95 11.07 4.17
CA VAL A 63 -4.55 11.97 3.07
C VAL A 63 -4.54 13.43 3.53
N GLY A 64 -5.52 13.87 4.32
CA GLY A 64 -5.55 15.24 4.86
C GLY A 64 -4.28 15.55 5.65
N ASN A 65 -3.92 14.67 6.60
CA ASN A 65 -2.72 14.85 7.43
C ASN A 65 -1.43 14.79 6.60
N LEU A 66 -1.39 13.93 5.56
CA LEU A 66 -0.26 13.85 4.63
C LEU A 66 -0.05 15.17 3.88
N LEU A 67 -1.13 15.78 3.37
CA LEU A 67 -1.06 17.05 2.66
C LEU A 67 -0.63 18.19 3.59
N GLU A 68 -1.16 18.25 4.80
CA GLU A 68 -0.78 19.22 5.83
C GLU A 68 0.73 19.09 6.18
N GLU A 69 1.24 17.88 6.32
CA GLU A 69 2.66 17.63 6.59
C GLU A 69 3.55 18.08 5.44
N LEU A 70 3.19 17.73 4.19
CA LEU A 70 3.93 18.18 3.00
C LEU A 70 3.93 19.71 2.85
N GLU A 71 2.82 20.38 3.19
CA GLU A 71 2.73 21.83 3.18
C GLU A 71 3.62 22.45 4.26
N SER A 72 3.55 21.94 5.48
CA SER A 72 4.34 22.43 6.62
C SER A 72 5.84 22.26 6.42
N SER A 73 6.23 21.14 5.79
CA SER A 73 7.62 20.82 5.41
C SER A 73 8.08 21.52 4.13
N LYS A 74 7.20 22.28 3.46
CA LYS A 74 7.45 23.03 2.21
C LYS A 74 7.84 22.13 1.02
N GLU A 75 7.33 20.90 0.98
CA GLU A 75 7.54 19.92 -0.09
C GLU A 75 6.62 20.21 -1.30
N LYS A 76 6.84 21.36 -1.96
CA LYS A 76 5.95 21.89 -3.02
C LYS A 76 5.88 20.98 -4.24
N GLU A 77 7.00 20.38 -4.63
CA GLU A 77 7.07 19.46 -5.75
C GLU A 77 6.26 18.19 -5.49
N ALA A 78 6.32 17.66 -4.26
CA ALA A 78 5.52 16.50 -3.85
C ALA A 78 4.01 16.83 -3.81
N LEU A 79 3.63 18.01 -3.35
CA LEU A 79 2.24 18.49 -3.40
C LEU A 79 1.73 18.61 -4.85
N ARG A 80 2.50 19.27 -5.72
CA ARG A 80 2.18 19.36 -7.15
C ARG A 80 2.04 17.97 -7.78
N PHE A 81 3.00 17.07 -7.48
CA PHE A 81 2.99 15.70 -7.98
C PHE A 81 1.71 14.93 -7.57
N LEU A 82 1.22 15.12 -6.35
CA LEU A 82 0.00 14.48 -5.88
C LEU A 82 -1.27 15.10 -6.49
N MET A 83 -1.33 16.41 -6.65
CA MET A 83 -2.57 17.14 -6.92
C MET A 83 -2.74 17.56 -8.38
N ASP A 84 -1.65 17.92 -9.06
CA ASP A 84 -1.72 18.59 -10.37
C ASP A 84 -1.17 17.72 -11.50
N ASP A 85 -0.09 16.98 -11.24
CA ASP A 85 0.57 16.20 -12.29
C ASP A 85 -0.29 15.01 -12.73
N ARG A 86 -0.28 14.76 -14.05
CA ARG A 86 -0.82 13.51 -14.58
C ARG A 86 0.27 12.47 -14.59
N VAL A 87 -0.01 11.34 -13.98
CA VAL A 87 0.90 10.20 -13.90
C VAL A 87 0.31 8.96 -14.54
N THR A 88 1.17 8.02 -14.87
CA THR A 88 0.77 6.66 -15.30
C THR A 88 1.22 5.65 -14.25
N MET A 89 0.34 4.73 -13.91
CA MET A 89 0.61 3.56 -13.06
C MET A 89 0.40 2.29 -13.86
N LEU A 90 1.31 1.33 -13.74
CA LEU A 90 1.20 0.01 -14.36
C LEU A 90 1.22 -1.10 -13.33
N ASN A 91 0.46 -2.14 -13.59
CA ASN A 91 0.65 -3.40 -12.91
C ASN A 91 1.79 -4.16 -13.60
N GLU A 92 2.82 -4.60 -12.85
CA GLU A 92 3.96 -5.35 -13.42
C GLU A 92 3.55 -6.69 -14.03
N THR A 93 2.48 -7.29 -13.54
CA THR A 93 2.01 -8.64 -13.91
C THR A 93 0.84 -8.63 -14.92
N SER A 94 0.33 -7.47 -15.28
CA SER A 94 -0.82 -7.29 -16.18
C SER A 94 -0.55 -6.12 -17.11
N PRO A 95 -1.11 -6.13 -18.35
CA PRO A 95 -1.08 -4.97 -19.23
C PRO A 95 -1.94 -3.80 -18.68
N ASP A 96 -2.70 -4.05 -17.62
CA ASP A 96 -3.60 -3.04 -17.06
C ASP A 96 -2.81 -1.86 -16.52
N GLY A 97 -3.19 -0.69 -16.95
CA GLY A 97 -2.61 0.58 -16.55
C GLY A 97 -3.69 1.61 -16.28
N TRP A 98 -3.34 2.62 -15.55
CA TRP A 98 -4.18 3.77 -15.29
C TRP A 98 -3.38 5.06 -15.46
N SER A 99 -4.00 6.12 -15.97
CA SER A 99 -3.39 7.44 -16.10
C SER A 99 -4.35 8.52 -15.63
N GLY A 100 -3.86 9.39 -14.75
CA GLY A 100 -4.66 10.47 -14.17
C GLY A 100 -3.89 11.26 -13.13
N ARG A 101 -4.60 12.06 -12.34
CA ARG A 101 -4.06 12.70 -11.14
C ARG A 101 -4.09 11.70 -9.98
N ILE A 102 -3.07 11.74 -9.14
CA ILE A 102 -3.01 10.86 -7.96
C ILE A 102 -4.14 11.19 -6.98
N ILE A 103 -4.43 12.47 -6.80
CA ILE A 103 -5.57 12.94 -6.00
C ILE A 103 -6.54 13.65 -6.95
N ASP A 104 -7.80 13.23 -6.89
CA ASP A 104 -8.93 13.85 -7.59
C ASP A 104 -10.19 13.84 -6.69
N ASP A 105 -11.34 14.21 -7.24
CA ASP A 105 -12.62 14.25 -6.50
C ASP A 105 -13.03 12.85 -5.97
N GLY A 106 -12.51 11.78 -6.54
CA GLY A 106 -12.74 10.40 -6.11
C GLY A 106 -11.87 9.96 -4.94
N GLY A 107 -10.86 10.74 -4.57
CA GLY A 107 -9.91 10.44 -3.51
C GLY A 107 -8.49 10.22 -4.01
N ILE A 108 -7.68 9.49 -3.25
CA ILE A 108 -6.30 9.18 -3.59
C ILE A 108 -6.19 7.82 -4.30
N ARG A 109 -5.28 7.76 -5.29
CA ARG A 109 -4.85 6.55 -5.98
C ARG A 109 -3.33 6.57 -6.04
N PHE A 110 -2.66 5.76 -5.25
CA PHE A 110 -1.20 5.84 -5.10
C PHE A 110 -0.56 4.47 -4.90
N HIS A 111 0.50 4.19 -5.66
CA HIS A 111 1.36 3.03 -5.45
C HIS A 111 2.72 3.29 -6.11
N ALA A 112 3.77 3.46 -5.31
CA ALA A 112 5.10 3.83 -5.80
C ALA A 112 5.65 2.85 -6.83
N GLU A 113 5.50 1.53 -6.63
CA GLU A 113 6.02 0.54 -7.58
C GLU A 113 5.28 0.55 -8.92
N SER A 114 3.96 0.84 -8.92
CA SER A 114 3.19 0.99 -10.16
C SER A 114 3.61 2.23 -10.95
N LEU A 115 3.97 3.33 -10.27
CA LEU A 115 4.56 4.52 -10.88
C LEU A 115 5.94 4.21 -11.47
N ARG A 116 6.80 3.51 -10.73
CA ARG A 116 8.11 3.05 -11.20
C ARG A 116 8.01 2.10 -12.37
N ALA A 117 7.04 1.18 -12.37
CA ALA A 117 6.80 0.27 -13.49
C ALA A 117 6.45 1.03 -14.77
N ALA A 118 5.59 2.04 -14.67
CA ALA A 118 5.24 2.91 -15.81
C ALA A 118 6.46 3.72 -16.29
N GLN A 119 7.24 4.27 -15.37
CA GLN A 119 8.45 5.01 -15.71
C GLN A 119 9.47 4.14 -16.43
N ARG A 120 9.73 2.93 -15.93
CA ARG A 120 10.65 1.99 -16.59
C ARG A 120 10.20 1.60 -17.99
N ARG A 121 8.90 1.46 -18.21
CA ARG A 121 8.35 0.96 -19.46
C ARG A 121 8.13 2.04 -20.51
N TYR A 122 7.72 3.23 -20.09
CA TYR A 122 7.27 4.28 -21.01
C TYR A 122 7.97 5.63 -20.83
N GLY A 123 8.68 5.84 -19.72
CA GLY A 123 9.25 7.15 -19.39
C GLY A 123 8.18 8.24 -19.22
N SER A 124 6.96 7.86 -18.81
CA SER A 124 5.77 8.71 -18.93
C SER A 124 5.48 9.57 -17.70
N ASN A 125 6.21 9.36 -16.58
CA ASN A 125 6.01 10.11 -15.35
C ASN A 125 6.97 11.31 -15.25
N PRO A 126 6.67 12.32 -14.41
CA PRO A 126 7.53 13.48 -14.22
C PRO A 126 8.97 13.10 -13.85
N PRO A 127 9.99 13.87 -14.29
CA PRO A 127 11.39 13.53 -14.07
C PRO A 127 11.82 13.59 -12.58
N ASP A 128 11.11 14.35 -11.76
CA ASP A 128 11.30 14.51 -10.32
C ASP A 128 10.52 13.49 -9.48
N MET A 129 9.88 12.50 -10.13
CA MET A 129 9.04 11.49 -9.48
C MET A 129 9.72 10.82 -8.27
N GLU A 130 10.97 10.39 -8.38
CA GLU A 130 11.63 9.67 -7.27
C GLU A 130 11.85 10.54 -6.02
N SER A 131 12.18 11.82 -6.20
CA SER A 131 12.26 12.76 -5.08
C SER A 131 10.89 13.00 -4.45
N CYS A 132 9.85 13.14 -5.27
CA CYS A 132 8.47 13.27 -4.79
C CYS A 132 8.02 12.01 -4.01
N LEU A 133 8.30 10.81 -4.53
CA LEU A 133 7.99 9.55 -3.84
C LEU A 133 8.69 9.46 -2.48
N THR A 134 9.92 9.91 -2.39
CA THR A 134 10.68 9.94 -1.14
C THR A 134 10.07 10.91 -0.14
N ALA A 135 9.74 12.14 -0.54
CA ALA A 135 9.09 13.14 0.31
C ALA A 135 7.72 12.65 0.81
N ILE A 136 6.90 12.10 -0.09
CA ILE A 136 5.58 11.53 0.24
C ILE A 136 5.71 10.39 1.26
N ASN A 137 6.66 9.47 1.05
CA ASN A 137 6.86 8.36 1.99
C ASN A 137 7.30 8.86 3.37
N ASN A 138 8.20 9.84 3.44
CA ASN A 138 8.67 10.41 4.69
C ASN A 138 7.53 11.13 5.43
N ALA A 139 6.77 11.97 4.76
CA ALA A 139 5.61 12.64 5.32
C ALA A 139 4.55 11.63 5.80
N ALA A 140 4.27 10.59 5.00
CA ALA A 140 3.35 9.52 5.40
C ALA A 140 3.83 8.77 6.65
N LEU A 141 5.13 8.53 6.80
CA LEU A 141 5.71 7.93 8.02
C LEU A 141 5.49 8.83 9.24
N VAL A 142 5.68 10.14 9.11
CA VAL A 142 5.49 11.11 10.21
C VAL A 142 4.04 11.11 10.69
N VAL A 143 3.08 11.17 9.79
CA VAL A 143 1.66 11.31 10.15
C VAL A 143 0.93 9.99 10.35
N SER A 144 1.58 8.85 10.06
CA SER A 144 0.92 7.55 10.14
C SER A 144 0.79 7.04 11.57
N THR A 145 -0.35 6.42 11.85
CA THR A 145 -0.58 5.70 13.10
C THR A 145 -0.14 4.25 12.95
N PRO A 146 0.79 3.75 13.81
CA PRO A 146 1.13 2.34 13.85
C PRO A 146 0.02 1.52 14.51
N ILE A 147 -0.33 0.39 13.91
CA ILE A 147 -1.42 -0.49 14.36
C ILE A 147 -0.89 -1.92 14.45
N ASN A 148 -1.03 -2.52 15.62
CA ASN A 148 -0.77 -3.93 15.85
C ASN A 148 -2.11 -4.65 15.97
N LEU A 149 -2.33 -5.67 15.16
CA LEU A 149 -3.55 -6.48 15.22
C LEU A 149 -3.25 -7.80 15.91
N ALA A 150 -4.03 -8.12 16.93
CA ALA A 150 -4.08 -9.45 17.51
C ALA A 150 -4.87 -10.41 16.59
N SER A 151 -4.75 -11.72 16.85
CA SER A 151 -5.50 -12.72 16.09
C SER A 151 -7.01 -12.49 16.19
N GLY A 152 -7.68 -12.48 15.05
CA GLY A 152 -9.11 -12.21 14.91
C GLY A 152 -9.47 -10.74 14.74
N GLU A 153 -8.59 -9.80 15.09
CA GLU A 153 -8.87 -8.37 14.92
C GLU A 153 -8.91 -7.96 13.46
N ILE A 154 -9.72 -6.94 13.19
CA ILE A 154 -9.99 -6.43 11.85
C ILE A 154 -9.63 -4.95 11.80
N LEU A 155 -8.90 -4.56 10.75
CA LEU A 155 -8.68 -3.18 10.36
C LEU A 155 -9.44 -2.89 9.06
N ILE A 156 -10.21 -1.82 9.04
CA ILE A 156 -10.89 -1.31 7.86
C ILE A 156 -10.25 0.02 7.49
N VAL A 157 -9.71 0.11 6.27
CA VAL A 157 -9.06 1.31 5.75
C VAL A 157 -9.80 1.81 4.52
N SER A 158 -10.16 3.10 4.52
CA SER A 158 -10.66 3.73 3.30
C SER A 158 -9.55 3.77 2.26
N ASN A 159 -9.77 3.11 1.15
CA ASN A 159 -8.81 3.07 0.02
C ASN A 159 -8.79 4.37 -0.80
N ARG A 160 -9.64 5.35 -0.43
CA ARG A 160 -9.75 6.67 -1.06
C ARG A 160 -9.24 7.80 -0.20
N ARG A 161 -9.20 7.61 1.13
CA ARG A 161 -8.87 8.67 2.09
C ARG A 161 -7.60 8.40 2.88
N ALA A 162 -6.99 7.23 2.68
CA ALA A 162 -5.81 6.85 3.42
C ALA A 162 -4.85 6.01 2.57
N LEU A 163 -3.57 6.19 2.84
CA LEU A 163 -2.53 5.26 2.44
C LEU A 163 -2.29 4.27 3.58
N HIS A 164 -2.00 3.04 3.23
CA HIS A 164 -1.60 2.05 4.23
C HIS A 164 -0.28 1.38 3.85
N GLN A 165 0.41 0.88 4.87
CA GLN A 165 1.72 0.24 4.73
C GLN A 165 1.80 -0.95 5.68
N ARG A 166 2.46 -2.00 5.25
CA ARG A 166 2.89 -3.09 6.12
C ARG A 166 4.35 -2.88 6.49
N GLY A 167 4.65 -2.85 7.78
CA GLY A 167 6.02 -2.87 8.31
C GLY A 167 6.75 -4.19 8.02
N ALA A 168 8.02 -4.25 8.36
CA ALA A 168 8.80 -5.47 8.26
C ALA A 168 8.15 -6.59 9.08
N CYS A 169 8.24 -7.81 8.58
CA CYS A 169 7.74 -9.00 9.26
C CYS A 169 8.88 -9.94 9.64
N SER A 170 8.69 -10.70 10.70
CA SER A 170 9.57 -11.77 11.12
C SER A 170 9.07 -13.14 10.70
N VAL A 171 9.94 -14.12 10.80
CA VAL A 171 9.59 -15.55 10.73
C VAL A 171 10.28 -16.28 11.87
N ARG A 172 9.59 -17.26 12.44
CA ARG A 172 10.14 -18.15 13.47
C ARG A 172 10.14 -19.57 12.95
N PHE A 173 11.33 -20.12 12.68
CA PHE A 173 11.44 -21.51 12.23
C PHE A 173 11.18 -22.46 13.41
N ARG A 174 10.28 -23.43 13.18
CA ARG A 174 10.09 -24.63 14.01
C ARG A 174 10.97 -25.77 13.50
N GLU A 175 11.09 -25.89 12.18
CA GLU A 175 11.94 -26.84 11.50
C GLU A 175 12.48 -26.19 10.22
N TYR A 176 13.78 -25.87 10.24
CA TYR A 176 14.43 -25.21 9.09
C TYR A 176 14.62 -26.17 7.93
N PRO A 177 14.39 -25.75 6.69
CA PRO A 177 13.85 -24.46 6.22
C PRO A 177 12.32 -24.49 5.98
N ARG A 178 11.62 -25.56 6.32
CA ARG A 178 10.28 -25.87 5.79
C ARG A 178 9.14 -25.41 6.68
N VAL A 179 9.29 -25.52 8.00
CA VAL A 179 8.21 -25.25 8.94
C VAL A 179 8.52 -23.99 9.72
N PHE A 180 7.71 -22.97 9.52
CA PHE A 180 7.86 -21.68 10.21
C PHE A 180 6.52 -21.02 10.50
N ASP A 181 6.51 -20.24 11.56
CA ASP A 181 5.45 -19.30 11.88
C ASP A 181 5.74 -17.96 11.21
N SER A 182 4.74 -17.32 10.71
CA SER A 182 4.80 -15.99 10.12
C SER A 182 3.43 -15.32 10.18
N ARG A 183 3.42 -14.01 10.04
CA ARG A 183 2.18 -13.25 9.95
C ARG A 183 1.30 -13.76 8.81
N ARG A 184 -0.01 -13.97 9.13
CA ARG A 184 -1.04 -14.27 8.13
C ARG A 184 -2.21 -13.31 8.24
N VAL A 185 -2.70 -12.85 7.11
CA VAL A 185 -3.87 -11.97 7.02
C VAL A 185 -4.82 -12.43 5.93
N ALA A 186 -6.11 -12.24 6.18
CA ALA A 186 -7.14 -12.30 5.16
C ALA A 186 -7.48 -10.87 4.73
N VAL A 187 -7.60 -10.64 3.42
CA VAL A 187 -7.90 -9.31 2.86
C VAL A 187 -9.12 -9.40 1.96
N LEU A 188 -10.06 -8.51 2.19
CA LEU A 188 -11.26 -8.31 1.41
C LEU A 188 -11.31 -6.87 0.90
N HIS A 189 -11.69 -6.69 -0.36
CA HIS A 189 -11.94 -5.38 -0.93
C HIS A 189 -13.45 -5.18 -1.13
N THR A 190 -13.97 -4.04 -0.65
CA THR A 190 -15.34 -3.65 -0.95
C THR A 190 -15.40 -2.93 -2.29
N LEU A 191 -16.33 -3.33 -3.13
CA LEU A 191 -16.66 -2.60 -4.35
C LEU A 191 -17.81 -1.65 -4.00
N GLU A 192 -17.76 -0.43 -4.56
CA GLU A 192 -18.95 0.41 -4.53
C GLU A 192 -20.03 -0.25 -5.38
N GLU A 193 -21.28 -0.23 -4.87
CA GLU A 193 -22.42 -0.49 -5.72
C GLU A 193 -22.48 0.62 -6.77
N PRO A 194 -22.71 0.28 -8.04
CA PRO A 194 -22.93 1.32 -9.05
C PRO A 194 -24.14 2.17 -8.60
N ALA A 195 -23.95 3.48 -8.64
CA ALA A 195 -24.97 4.47 -8.31
C ALA A 195 -26.17 4.35 -9.26
#